data_55999915a8ba62c5259b84d7335466e2
#
_entry.id   55999915a8ba62c5259b84d7335466e2
#
_cell.length_a   1.000
_cell.length_b   1.000
_cell.length_c   1.000
_cell.angle_alpha   90.00
_cell.angle_beta   90.00
_cell.angle_gamma   90.00
#
_symmetry.space_group_name_H-M   'P 1'
#
loop_
_entity.id
_entity.type
_entity.pdbx_description
1 polymer ?
#
loop_
_entity_poly.entity_id
_entity_poly.type
_entity_poly.pdbx_seq_one_letter_code
_entity_poly.pdbx_strand_id
1 'polypeptide(L)'
;MIRNKPARTRMRDSALQVIRLAGGLNAASRSRWRSRRLLILCYHGFALEDEHLWNPSLYVTQGHLEARLAFLAGEGYTILSLAEGLARLRAGTLPPRAVAITIDDGNYDFYAVAYPVFKRLGVPVTLYVSTYHVLDRRPVFDVACRYLLWKAWTSGKAEPPLRTAADCDAASSRVWETAWRERWSAEKKHDWLGRFATRMGLDWAEFLQSRVLALMRPEEIGALDPAIASVQLHTHRHRVPEQRDLFLREIEDNRRALADCGLDPQGLTHFCYPSGVHRPALLPWLAEAGVTSGVTTDPGLASTEHHPLLLPRFIDTGMTSEVEFEGWACGLRHFISRAAGASQ
;
A
#
# COMPACT_ATOMS: atom_id res chain seq x y z
N MET A 1 15.79 -14.47 8.71
CA MET A 1 17.06 -13.67 8.73
C MET A 1 16.69 -12.20 8.63
N ILE A 2 16.91 -11.43 9.68
CA ILE A 2 16.70 -9.96 9.69
C ILE A 2 17.70 -9.37 8.69
N ARG A 3 17.23 -8.85 7.56
CA ARG A 3 18.08 -8.13 6.60
C ARG A 3 18.74 -6.97 7.35
N ASN A 4 20.05 -6.98 7.50
CA ASN A 4 20.79 -5.88 8.11
C ASN A 4 20.47 -4.58 7.36
N LYS A 5 19.89 -3.61 8.06
CA LYS A 5 19.62 -2.29 7.48
C LYS A 5 20.91 -1.70 6.90
N PRO A 6 20.87 -1.06 5.72
CA PRO A 6 22.01 -0.37 5.14
C PRO A 6 22.66 0.61 6.16
N ALA A 7 23.96 0.79 6.09
CA ALA A 7 24.69 1.67 7.02
C ALA A 7 24.10 3.11 7.07
N ARG A 8 23.71 3.66 5.92
CA ARG A 8 23.04 4.98 5.81
C ARG A 8 21.73 5.04 6.60
N THR A 9 20.94 3.97 6.59
CA THR A 9 19.66 3.88 7.34
C THR A 9 19.94 3.85 8.84
N ARG A 10 20.95 3.09 9.29
CA ARG A 10 21.34 3.04 10.71
C ARG A 10 21.84 4.39 11.23
N MET A 11 22.69 5.07 10.47
CA MET A 11 23.16 6.43 10.82
C MET A 11 22.01 7.43 10.94
N ARG A 12 21.07 7.37 10.02
CA ARG A 12 19.87 8.21 10.03
C ARG A 12 18.98 7.92 11.23
N ASP A 13 18.73 6.65 11.53
CA ASP A 13 17.94 6.24 12.69
C ASP A 13 18.61 6.70 13.99
N SER A 14 19.96 6.60 14.09
CA SER A 14 20.72 7.11 15.23
C SER A 14 20.61 8.64 15.39
N ALA A 15 20.70 9.39 14.29
CA ALA A 15 20.52 10.85 14.34
C ALA A 15 19.10 11.24 14.79
N LEU A 16 18.08 10.57 14.27
CA LEU A 16 16.68 10.77 14.70
C LEU A 16 16.50 10.42 16.18
N GLN A 17 17.15 9.38 16.68
CA GLN A 17 17.10 8.99 18.09
C GLN A 17 17.70 10.08 19.00
N VAL A 18 18.81 10.67 18.62
CA VAL A 18 19.41 11.80 19.36
C VAL A 18 18.45 12.99 19.39
N ILE A 19 17.87 13.34 18.25
CA ILE A 19 16.88 14.43 18.14
C ILE A 19 15.64 14.13 18.99
N ARG A 20 15.17 12.87 19.01
CA ARG A 20 14.04 12.40 19.85
C ARG A 20 14.35 12.63 21.33
N LEU A 21 15.51 12.18 21.81
CA LEU A 21 15.93 12.33 23.21
C LEU A 21 16.08 13.80 23.63
N ALA A 22 16.47 14.67 22.71
CA ALA A 22 16.52 16.12 22.92
C ALA A 22 15.15 16.83 22.82
N GLY A 23 14.04 16.08 22.65
CA GLY A 23 12.69 16.66 22.49
C GLY A 23 12.42 17.30 21.13
N GLY A 24 13.35 17.19 20.17
CA GLY A 24 13.26 17.83 18.86
C GLY A 24 12.11 17.31 18.00
N LEU A 25 11.75 16.01 18.10
CA LEU A 25 10.60 15.46 17.35
C LEU A 25 9.29 16.07 17.85
N ASN A 26 9.13 16.23 19.16
CA ASN A 26 7.94 16.85 19.75
C ASN A 26 7.85 18.34 19.35
N ALA A 27 8.94 19.08 19.39
CA ALA A 27 8.97 20.48 18.92
C ALA A 27 8.61 20.58 17.44
N ALA A 28 9.17 19.71 16.57
CA ALA A 28 8.85 19.66 15.14
C ALA A 28 7.36 19.37 14.90
N SER A 29 6.77 18.42 15.64
CA SER A 29 5.36 18.06 15.51
C SER A 29 4.38 19.19 15.82
N ARG A 30 4.80 20.17 16.66
CA ARG A 30 4.02 21.35 17.07
C ARG A 30 4.31 22.59 16.23
N SER A 31 5.18 22.48 15.24
CA SER A 31 5.57 23.61 14.40
C SER A 31 4.45 24.10 13.51
N ARG A 32 4.45 25.43 13.17
CA ARG A 32 3.54 26.00 12.19
C ARG A 32 3.68 25.36 10.82
N TRP A 33 4.87 24.85 10.48
CA TRP A 33 5.10 24.13 9.24
C TRP A 33 4.32 22.83 9.20
N ARG A 34 4.35 22.04 10.32
CA ARG A 34 3.63 20.76 10.43
C ARG A 34 2.11 20.95 10.46
N SER A 35 1.61 21.98 11.13
CA SER A 35 0.15 22.24 11.25
C SER A 35 -0.55 22.61 9.93
N ARG A 36 0.22 22.97 8.89
CA ARG A 36 -0.29 23.27 7.55
C ARG A 36 -0.17 22.10 6.57
N ARG A 37 0.12 20.90 7.07
CA ARG A 37 0.38 19.72 6.23
C ARG A 37 -0.35 18.49 6.74
N LEU A 38 -0.89 17.74 5.80
CA LEU A 38 -1.53 16.45 6.05
C LEU A 38 -0.49 15.36 5.81
N LEU A 39 -0.22 14.52 6.81
CA LEU A 39 0.49 13.27 6.60
C LEU A 39 -0.50 12.24 6.04
N ILE A 40 -0.25 11.71 4.87
CA ILE A 40 -1.00 10.60 4.30
C ILE A 40 -0.15 9.35 4.46
N LEU A 41 -0.52 8.46 5.39
CA LEU A 41 0.10 7.15 5.57
C LEU A 41 -0.42 6.19 4.51
N CYS A 42 0.45 5.28 4.07
CA CYS A 42 0.10 4.23 3.14
C CYS A 42 0.55 2.87 3.68
N TYR A 43 -0.35 1.90 3.61
CA TYR A 43 -0.08 0.47 3.81
C TYR A 43 -0.56 -0.32 2.59
N HIS A 44 -0.11 -1.57 2.46
CA HIS A 44 -0.57 -2.48 1.40
C HIS A 44 -1.15 -3.76 1.99
N GLY A 45 -0.34 -4.60 2.61
CA GLY A 45 -0.76 -5.90 3.15
C GLY A 45 -0.57 -6.02 4.67
N PHE A 46 -1.39 -6.87 5.26
CA PHE A 46 -1.37 -7.22 6.68
C PHE A 46 -1.22 -8.73 6.81
N ALA A 47 -0.11 -9.20 7.38
CA ALA A 47 0.20 -10.61 7.39
C ALA A 47 -0.92 -11.47 8.01
N LEU A 48 -1.45 -12.40 7.25
CA LEU A 48 -2.30 -13.50 7.71
C LEU A 48 -1.45 -14.60 8.34
N GLU A 49 -0.30 -14.88 7.73
CA GLU A 49 0.67 -15.88 8.17
C GLU A 49 2.08 -15.27 8.27
N ASP A 50 2.90 -15.51 7.28
CA ASP A 50 4.33 -15.16 7.27
C ASP A 50 4.73 -14.23 6.11
N GLU A 51 3.77 -13.58 5.45
CA GLU A 51 4.00 -12.66 4.33
C GLU A 51 4.92 -11.50 4.74
N HIS A 52 4.85 -11.07 6.00
CA HIS A 52 5.74 -10.05 6.56
C HIS A 52 7.20 -10.50 6.68
N LEU A 53 7.46 -11.82 6.74
CA LEU A 53 8.82 -12.37 6.68
C LEU A 53 9.32 -12.48 5.24
N TRP A 54 8.42 -12.77 4.30
CA TRP A 54 8.70 -12.82 2.89
C TRP A 54 8.97 -11.43 2.30
N ASN A 55 8.03 -10.54 2.48
CA ASN A 55 8.10 -9.19 1.90
C ASN A 55 7.74 -8.10 2.93
N PRO A 56 8.66 -7.79 3.86
CA PRO A 56 8.43 -6.76 4.89
C PRO A 56 8.32 -5.33 4.31
N SER A 57 8.56 -5.13 3.01
CA SER A 57 8.34 -3.84 2.35
C SER A 57 6.88 -3.59 1.98
N LEU A 58 6.05 -4.65 1.91
CA LEU A 58 4.63 -4.56 1.61
C LEU A 58 3.74 -5.01 2.78
N TYR A 59 4.19 -6.00 3.56
CA TYR A 59 3.37 -6.61 4.61
C TYR A 59 3.85 -6.21 6.00
N VAL A 60 2.88 -5.79 6.83
CA VAL A 60 3.08 -5.52 8.26
C VAL A 60 2.23 -6.49 9.10
N THR A 61 2.60 -6.70 10.35
CA THR A 61 1.76 -7.48 11.29
C THR A 61 0.64 -6.62 11.86
N GLN A 62 -0.42 -7.26 12.39
CA GLN A 62 -1.46 -6.57 13.15
C GLN A 62 -0.86 -5.77 14.31
N GLY A 63 0.08 -6.36 15.06
CA GLY A 63 0.75 -5.67 16.17
C GLY A 63 1.54 -4.43 15.74
N HIS A 64 2.14 -4.45 14.52
CA HIS A 64 2.77 -3.26 13.96
C HIS A 64 1.74 -2.14 13.72
N LEU A 65 0.62 -2.45 13.09
CA LEU A 65 -0.47 -1.49 12.87
C LEU A 65 -0.98 -0.92 14.19
N GLU A 66 -1.30 -1.78 15.16
CA GLU A 66 -1.81 -1.35 16.47
C GLU A 66 -0.82 -0.45 17.21
N ALA A 67 0.48 -0.76 17.17
CA ALA A 67 1.53 0.09 17.75
C ALA A 67 1.58 1.48 17.09
N ARG A 68 1.44 1.58 15.76
CA ARG A 68 1.38 2.86 15.06
C ARG A 68 0.15 3.68 15.42
N LEU A 69 -1.03 3.04 15.49
CA LEU A 69 -2.26 3.70 15.88
C LEU A 69 -2.21 4.16 17.35
N ALA A 70 -1.69 3.34 18.25
CA ALA A 70 -1.49 3.70 19.65
C ALA A 70 -0.53 4.90 19.80
N PHE A 71 0.59 4.92 19.07
CA PHE A 71 1.49 6.06 19.03
C PHE A 71 0.79 7.34 18.55
N LEU A 72 0.07 7.28 17.43
CA LEU A 72 -0.64 8.45 16.90
C LEU A 72 -1.66 9.00 17.91
N ALA A 73 -2.44 8.12 18.53
CA ALA A 73 -3.42 8.51 19.54
C ALA A 73 -2.75 9.08 20.80
N GLY A 74 -1.72 8.39 21.33
CA GLY A 74 -0.99 8.80 22.54
C GLY A 74 -0.28 10.14 22.39
N GLU A 75 0.25 10.43 21.19
CA GLU A 75 0.92 11.69 20.88
C GLU A 75 -0.05 12.80 20.42
N GLY A 76 -1.36 12.56 20.42
CA GLY A 76 -2.38 13.54 20.07
C GLY A 76 -2.41 13.92 18.60
N TYR A 77 -2.14 12.97 17.70
CA TYR A 77 -2.40 13.12 16.27
C TYR A 77 -3.90 12.97 16.00
N THR A 78 -4.42 13.80 15.11
CA THR A 78 -5.82 13.73 14.67
C THR A 78 -5.90 12.92 13.38
N ILE A 79 -6.49 11.73 13.43
CA ILE A 79 -6.70 10.90 12.26
C ILE A 79 -8.05 11.30 11.64
N LEU A 80 -8.02 11.68 10.36
CA LEU A 80 -9.17 12.10 9.56
C LEU A 80 -9.36 11.16 8.38
N SER A 81 -10.58 11.07 7.84
CA SER A 81 -10.75 10.51 6.51
C SER A 81 -9.93 11.33 5.50
N LEU A 82 -9.48 10.71 4.40
CA LEU A 82 -8.72 11.43 3.38
C LEU A 82 -9.53 12.62 2.82
N ALA A 83 -10.80 12.40 2.53
CA ALA A 83 -11.69 13.44 2.00
C ALA A 83 -11.76 14.65 2.96
N GLU A 84 -11.98 14.41 4.25
CA GLU A 84 -12.01 15.47 5.26
C GLU A 84 -10.64 16.15 5.41
N GLY A 85 -9.57 15.36 5.48
CA GLY A 85 -8.21 15.89 5.57
C GLY A 85 -7.86 16.81 4.40
N LEU A 86 -8.23 16.43 3.18
CA LEU A 86 -8.00 17.25 1.97
C LEU A 86 -8.89 18.49 1.94
N ALA A 87 -10.17 18.40 2.35
CA ALA A 87 -11.06 19.55 2.44
C ALA A 87 -10.53 20.59 3.44
N ARG A 88 -10.13 20.15 4.64
CA ARG A 88 -9.56 21.02 5.67
C ARG A 88 -8.18 21.58 5.29
N LEU A 89 -7.37 20.80 4.56
CA LEU A 89 -6.09 21.28 4.03
C LEU A 89 -6.30 22.47 3.08
N ARG A 90 -7.24 22.34 2.12
CA ARG A 90 -7.59 23.41 1.17
C ARG A 90 -8.16 24.65 1.87
N ALA A 91 -9.00 24.45 2.90
CA ALA A 91 -9.59 25.51 3.68
C ALA A 91 -8.63 26.16 4.71
N GLY A 92 -7.43 25.61 4.91
CA GLY A 92 -6.50 26.08 5.92
C GLY A 92 -6.96 25.81 7.37
N THR A 93 -7.83 24.83 7.57
CA THR A 93 -8.47 24.48 8.87
C THR A 93 -8.04 23.10 9.38
N LEU A 94 -6.90 22.59 8.92
CA LEU A 94 -6.35 21.33 9.45
C LEU A 94 -6.17 21.43 10.98
N PRO A 95 -6.58 20.37 11.73
CA PRO A 95 -6.21 20.27 13.13
C PRO A 95 -4.67 20.08 13.24
N PRO A 96 -4.09 20.43 14.38
CA PRO A 96 -2.69 20.11 14.63
C PRO A 96 -2.41 18.63 14.42
N ARG A 97 -1.25 18.30 13.81
CA ARG A 97 -0.81 16.91 13.60
C ARG A 97 -1.79 16.03 12.83
N ALA A 98 -2.48 16.60 11.81
CA ALA A 98 -3.44 15.87 10.98
C ALA A 98 -2.77 14.71 10.22
N VAL A 99 -3.46 13.56 10.22
CA VAL A 99 -3.05 12.32 9.53
C VAL A 99 -4.26 11.77 8.78
N ALA A 100 -4.05 11.21 7.59
CA ALA A 100 -5.00 10.34 6.91
C ALA A 100 -4.31 8.99 6.65
N ILE A 101 -5.08 7.89 6.66
CA ILE A 101 -4.55 6.55 6.43
C ILE A 101 -5.13 6.01 5.13
N THR A 102 -4.27 5.47 4.27
CA THR A 102 -4.66 4.85 3.00
C THR A 102 -4.12 3.43 2.93
N ILE A 103 -4.87 2.55 2.29
CA ILE A 103 -4.52 1.15 2.05
C ILE A 103 -4.66 0.90 0.56
N ASP A 104 -3.67 0.30 -0.07
CA ASP A 104 -3.67 0.05 -1.51
C ASP A 104 -4.04 -1.42 -1.82
N ASP A 105 -4.36 -1.70 -3.10
CA ASP A 105 -4.62 -2.98 -3.75
C ASP A 105 -5.97 -3.64 -3.48
N GLY A 106 -6.50 -3.61 -2.27
CA GLY A 106 -7.74 -4.30 -1.89
C GLY A 106 -7.53 -5.77 -1.51
N ASN A 107 -6.40 -6.08 -0.85
CA ASN A 107 -6.08 -7.41 -0.37
C ASN A 107 -7.06 -7.90 0.70
N TYR A 108 -7.32 -9.22 0.73
CA TYR A 108 -8.19 -9.85 1.74
C TYR A 108 -7.67 -9.69 3.16
N ASP A 109 -6.37 -9.63 3.34
CA ASP A 109 -5.73 -9.42 4.62
C ASP A 109 -6.12 -8.08 5.28
N PHE A 110 -6.43 -7.05 4.47
CA PHE A 110 -7.05 -5.83 4.99
C PHE A 110 -8.39 -6.15 5.68
N TYR A 111 -9.27 -6.89 5.02
CA TYR A 111 -10.60 -7.23 5.55
C TYR A 111 -10.52 -8.12 6.80
N ALA A 112 -9.62 -9.10 6.77
CA ALA A 112 -9.50 -10.09 7.83
C ALA A 112 -8.73 -9.59 9.07
N VAL A 113 -7.70 -8.75 8.88
CA VAL A 113 -6.76 -8.35 9.94
C VAL A 113 -6.89 -6.88 10.31
N ALA A 114 -6.80 -5.96 9.33
CA ALA A 114 -6.71 -4.54 9.62
C ALA A 114 -8.07 -3.87 9.84
N TYR A 115 -9.08 -4.21 9.04
CA TYR A 115 -10.41 -3.62 9.15
C TYR A 115 -11.06 -3.81 10.54
N PRO A 116 -10.99 -4.99 11.18
CA PRO A 116 -11.47 -5.13 12.55
C PRO A 116 -10.77 -4.20 13.55
N VAL A 117 -9.48 -3.93 13.38
CA VAL A 117 -8.73 -2.99 14.22
C VAL A 117 -9.23 -1.55 14.01
N PHE A 118 -9.34 -1.11 12.74
CA PHE A 118 -9.85 0.22 12.41
C PHE A 118 -11.29 0.42 12.92
N LYS A 119 -12.15 -0.58 12.72
CA LYS A 119 -13.54 -0.55 13.18
C LYS A 119 -13.63 -0.46 14.71
N ARG A 120 -12.88 -1.27 15.43
CA ARG A 120 -12.83 -1.28 16.90
C ARG A 120 -12.37 0.06 17.47
N LEU A 121 -11.42 0.72 16.81
CA LEU A 121 -10.85 1.99 17.24
C LEU A 121 -11.59 3.22 16.68
N GLY A 122 -12.58 3.04 15.80
CA GLY A 122 -13.29 4.13 15.13
C GLY A 122 -12.38 4.97 14.23
N VAL A 123 -11.32 4.37 13.67
CA VAL A 123 -10.32 5.09 12.84
C VAL A 123 -10.71 5.00 11.36
N PRO A 124 -10.95 6.15 10.70
CA PRO A 124 -11.29 6.15 9.28
C PRO A 124 -10.07 5.87 8.39
N VAL A 125 -10.28 5.09 7.31
CA VAL A 125 -9.27 4.79 6.30
C VAL A 125 -9.83 4.94 4.89
N THR A 126 -8.96 5.14 3.90
CA THR A 126 -9.30 5.08 2.48
C THR A 126 -8.67 3.83 1.87
N LEU A 127 -9.48 2.97 1.26
CA LEU A 127 -9.05 1.74 0.62
C LEU A 127 -9.10 1.90 -0.90
N TYR A 128 -7.96 1.82 -1.57
CA TYR A 128 -7.85 1.84 -3.02
C TYR A 128 -7.86 0.42 -3.57
N VAL A 129 -8.84 0.09 -4.43
CA VAL A 129 -9.07 -1.29 -4.85
C VAL A 129 -8.87 -1.47 -6.35
N SER A 130 -7.97 -2.40 -6.71
CA SER A 130 -7.85 -2.91 -8.07
C SER A 130 -8.81 -4.09 -8.28
N THR A 131 -9.71 -4.00 -9.26
CA THR A 131 -10.91 -4.86 -9.29
C THR A 131 -10.81 -6.10 -10.18
N TYR A 132 -9.79 -6.21 -11.05
CA TYR A 132 -9.69 -7.37 -11.96
C TYR A 132 -9.62 -8.69 -11.18
N HIS A 133 -8.69 -8.80 -10.23
CA HIS A 133 -8.50 -10.02 -9.44
C HIS A 133 -9.56 -10.21 -8.34
N VAL A 134 -10.27 -9.15 -7.92
CA VAL A 134 -11.47 -9.24 -7.10
C VAL A 134 -12.55 -10.09 -7.80
N LEU A 135 -12.75 -9.85 -9.10
CA LEU A 135 -13.72 -10.58 -9.92
C LEU A 135 -13.19 -11.95 -10.34
N ASP A 136 -11.91 -12.06 -10.69
CA ASP A 136 -11.27 -13.30 -11.14
C ASP A 136 -11.10 -14.33 -10.01
N ARG A 137 -10.98 -13.88 -8.74
CA ARG A 137 -10.83 -14.69 -7.51
C ARG A 137 -9.61 -15.62 -7.48
N ARG A 138 -8.74 -15.55 -8.47
CA ARG A 138 -7.48 -16.29 -8.53
C ARG A 138 -6.35 -15.47 -7.92
N PRO A 139 -5.34 -16.10 -7.31
CA PRO A 139 -4.17 -15.38 -6.83
C PRO A 139 -3.48 -14.62 -7.96
N VAL A 140 -2.94 -13.45 -7.66
CA VAL A 140 -2.13 -12.68 -8.61
C VAL A 140 -0.87 -13.50 -8.94
N PHE A 141 -0.72 -13.90 -10.20
CA PHE A 141 0.21 -14.93 -10.65
C PHE A 141 1.67 -14.68 -10.24
N ASP A 142 2.19 -13.49 -10.47
CA ASP A 142 3.58 -13.14 -10.15
C ASP A 142 3.81 -13.04 -8.65
N VAL A 143 2.85 -12.52 -7.90
CA VAL A 143 2.90 -12.41 -6.44
C VAL A 143 2.90 -13.81 -5.82
N ALA A 144 1.95 -14.66 -6.22
CA ALA A 144 1.85 -16.04 -5.74
C ALA A 144 3.09 -16.87 -6.13
N CYS A 145 3.61 -16.70 -7.35
CA CYS A 145 4.81 -17.38 -7.80
C CYS A 145 6.03 -17.04 -6.91
N ARG A 146 6.26 -15.77 -6.61
CA ARG A 146 7.35 -15.31 -5.74
C ARG A 146 7.23 -15.86 -4.32
N TYR A 147 6.02 -15.80 -3.77
CA TYR A 147 5.76 -16.31 -2.42
C TYR A 147 5.96 -17.83 -2.32
N LEU A 148 5.43 -18.61 -3.26
CA LEU A 148 5.61 -20.07 -3.28
C LEU A 148 7.09 -20.46 -3.45
N LEU A 149 7.86 -19.74 -4.27
CA LEU A 149 9.30 -19.94 -4.39
C LEU A 149 10.02 -19.65 -3.08
N TRP A 150 9.64 -18.57 -2.39
CA TRP A 150 10.20 -18.23 -1.09
C TRP A 150 9.84 -19.28 -0.02
N LYS A 151 8.59 -19.73 0.02
CA LYS A 151 8.14 -20.81 0.93
C LYS A 151 8.92 -22.11 0.69
N ALA A 152 9.08 -22.51 -0.58
CA ALA A 152 9.85 -23.68 -0.93
C ALA A 152 11.31 -23.57 -0.50
N TRP A 153 11.92 -22.40 -0.70
CA TRP A 153 13.29 -22.13 -0.27
C TRP A 153 13.43 -22.18 1.26
N THR A 154 12.59 -21.47 1.99
CA THR A 154 12.68 -21.38 3.46
C THR A 154 12.32 -22.68 4.18
N SER A 155 11.50 -23.53 3.57
CA SER A 155 11.16 -24.86 4.08
C SER A 155 12.18 -25.94 3.69
N GLY A 156 13.25 -25.60 2.95
CA GLY A 156 14.23 -26.55 2.46
C GLY A 156 13.73 -27.51 1.38
N LYS A 157 12.57 -27.26 0.79
CA LYS A 157 11.93 -28.08 -0.25
C LYS A 157 12.26 -27.60 -1.68
N ALA A 158 12.95 -26.45 -1.81
CA ALA A 158 13.34 -25.95 -3.12
C ALA A 158 14.43 -26.80 -3.73
N GLU A 159 14.28 -27.15 -5.01
CA GLU A 159 15.37 -27.77 -5.78
C GLU A 159 16.51 -26.75 -5.99
N PRO A 160 17.78 -27.18 -6.01
CA PRO A 160 18.88 -26.31 -6.39
C PRO A 160 18.60 -25.69 -7.78
N PRO A 161 18.82 -24.38 -7.97
CA PRO A 161 19.79 -23.53 -7.27
C PRO A 161 19.22 -22.49 -6.27
N LEU A 162 17.98 -22.60 -5.77
CA LEU A 162 17.38 -21.58 -4.87
C LEU A 162 18.11 -21.57 -3.52
N ARG A 163 19.07 -20.68 -3.34
CA ARG A 163 19.87 -20.53 -2.11
C ARG A 163 19.66 -19.20 -1.41
N THR A 164 19.09 -18.23 -2.12
CA THR A 164 18.91 -16.86 -1.64
C THR A 164 17.57 -16.30 -2.09
N ALA A 165 17.11 -15.23 -1.44
CA ALA A 165 15.93 -14.49 -1.89
C ALA A 165 16.10 -13.97 -3.34
N ALA A 166 17.31 -13.56 -3.73
CA ALA A 166 17.59 -13.10 -5.10
C ALA A 166 17.42 -14.25 -6.13
N ASP A 167 17.73 -15.50 -5.77
CA ASP A 167 17.47 -16.64 -6.66
C ASP A 167 15.96 -16.87 -6.83
N CYS A 168 15.17 -16.69 -5.78
CA CYS A 168 13.71 -16.78 -5.84
C CYS A 168 13.14 -15.70 -6.76
N ASP A 169 13.62 -14.46 -6.64
CA ASP A 169 13.20 -13.34 -7.50
C ASP A 169 13.58 -13.60 -8.96
N ALA A 170 14.80 -14.06 -9.22
CA ALA A 170 15.24 -14.39 -10.56
C ALA A 170 14.47 -15.58 -11.17
N ALA A 171 14.14 -16.59 -10.37
CA ALA A 171 13.32 -17.72 -10.82
C ALA A 171 11.90 -17.28 -11.17
N SER A 172 11.27 -16.45 -10.33
CA SER A 172 9.95 -15.88 -10.58
C SER A 172 9.93 -15.06 -11.86
N SER A 173 10.94 -14.20 -12.08
CA SER A 173 11.05 -13.38 -13.28
C SER A 173 11.10 -14.23 -14.54
N ARG A 174 11.89 -15.32 -14.57
CA ARG A 174 11.94 -16.25 -15.70
C ARG A 174 10.59 -16.92 -15.98
N VAL A 175 9.86 -17.31 -14.94
CA VAL A 175 8.52 -17.89 -15.09
C VAL A 175 7.55 -16.86 -15.68
N TRP A 176 7.59 -15.64 -15.17
CA TRP A 176 6.76 -14.54 -15.65
C TRP A 176 7.05 -14.22 -17.13
N GLU A 177 8.33 -14.08 -17.51
CA GLU A 177 8.77 -13.84 -18.89
C GLU A 177 8.27 -14.96 -19.82
N THR A 178 8.35 -16.22 -19.39
CA THR A 178 7.84 -17.34 -20.16
C THR A 178 6.33 -17.27 -20.33
N ALA A 179 5.60 -17.00 -19.24
CA ALA A 179 4.15 -16.84 -19.27
C ALA A 179 3.71 -15.68 -20.20
N TRP A 180 4.47 -14.59 -20.19
CA TRP A 180 4.25 -13.44 -21.09
C TRP A 180 4.54 -13.77 -22.55
N ARG A 181 5.72 -14.33 -22.84
CA ARG A 181 6.12 -14.70 -24.22
C ARG A 181 5.19 -15.71 -24.85
N GLU A 182 4.75 -16.70 -24.08
CA GLU A 182 3.86 -17.77 -24.54
C GLU A 182 2.37 -17.40 -24.37
N ARG A 183 2.04 -16.20 -23.93
CA ARG A 183 0.67 -15.71 -23.75
C ARG A 183 -0.20 -16.66 -22.95
N TRP A 184 0.29 -17.11 -21.78
CA TRP A 184 -0.48 -18.01 -20.92
C TRP A 184 -1.81 -17.40 -20.52
N SER A 185 -2.90 -18.19 -20.68
CA SER A 185 -4.21 -17.82 -20.14
C SER A 185 -4.18 -17.79 -18.60
N ALA A 186 -5.23 -17.21 -18.01
CA ALA A 186 -5.37 -17.17 -16.57
C ALA A 186 -5.48 -18.58 -15.96
N GLU A 187 -6.19 -19.51 -16.65
CA GLU A 187 -6.28 -20.93 -16.28
C GLU A 187 -4.92 -21.59 -16.31
N LYS A 188 -4.13 -21.43 -17.41
CA LYS A 188 -2.79 -22.01 -17.52
C LYS A 188 -1.86 -21.51 -16.41
N LYS A 189 -1.94 -20.22 -16.03
CA LYS A 189 -1.19 -19.65 -14.92
C LYS A 189 -1.59 -20.27 -13.58
N HIS A 190 -2.87 -20.40 -13.33
CA HIS A 190 -3.42 -21.01 -12.11
C HIS A 190 -3.00 -22.48 -11.98
N ASP A 191 -3.16 -23.28 -13.04
CA ASP A 191 -2.76 -24.68 -13.07
C ASP A 191 -1.25 -24.85 -12.88
N TRP A 192 -0.45 -23.92 -13.42
CA TRP A 192 0.99 -23.93 -13.23
C TRP A 192 1.35 -23.72 -11.76
N LEU A 193 0.72 -22.73 -11.09
CA LEU A 193 0.93 -22.49 -9.66
C LEU A 193 0.59 -23.71 -8.82
N GLY A 194 -0.54 -24.37 -9.09
CA GLY A 194 -0.95 -25.59 -8.38
C GLY A 194 0.03 -26.72 -8.55
N ARG A 195 0.46 -27.03 -9.80
CA ARG A 195 1.49 -28.05 -10.06
C ARG A 195 2.83 -27.69 -9.44
N PHE A 196 3.21 -26.41 -9.45
CA PHE A 196 4.43 -25.94 -8.83
C PHE A 196 4.37 -26.12 -7.31
N ALA A 197 3.31 -25.69 -6.64
CA ALA A 197 3.09 -25.86 -5.21
C ALA A 197 3.19 -27.33 -4.80
N THR A 198 2.47 -28.23 -5.49
CA THR A 198 2.49 -29.68 -5.23
C THR A 198 3.90 -30.25 -5.38
N ARG A 199 4.64 -29.89 -6.44
CA ARG A 199 6.02 -30.35 -6.64
C ARG A 199 6.96 -29.89 -5.52
N MET A 200 6.74 -28.71 -4.97
CA MET A 200 7.48 -28.19 -3.82
C MET A 200 6.97 -28.73 -2.47
N GLY A 201 6.03 -29.68 -2.49
CA GLY A 201 5.46 -30.27 -1.28
C GLY A 201 4.64 -29.27 -0.45
N LEU A 202 4.05 -28.27 -1.11
CA LEU A 202 3.12 -27.31 -0.51
C LEU A 202 1.70 -27.74 -0.86
N ASP A 203 0.77 -27.62 0.09
CA ASP A 203 -0.65 -27.91 -0.16
C ASP A 203 -1.29 -26.72 -0.88
N TRP A 204 -1.62 -26.92 -2.16
CA TRP A 204 -2.26 -25.88 -2.98
C TRP A 204 -3.70 -25.59 -2.55
N ALA A 205 -4.44 -26.61 -2.10
CA ALA A 205 -5.80 -26.41 -1.63
C ALA A 205 -5.83 -25.62 -0.32
N GLU A 206 -4.94 -25.93 0.62
CA GLU A 206 -4.77 -25.18 1.85
C GLU A 206 -4.37 -23.73 1.57
N PHE A 207 -3.40 -23.49 0.64
CA PHE A 207 -3.02 -22.14 0.22
C PHE A 207 -4.20 -21.33 -0.32
N LEU A 208 -5.05 -21.93 -1.16
CA LEU A 208 -6.25 -21.24 -1.67
C LEU A 208 -7.28 -20.99 -0.58
N GLN A 209 -7.44 -21.93 0.35
CA GLN A 209 -8.38 -21.83 1.46
C GLN A 209 -7.95 -20.79 2.50
N SER A 210 -6.66 -20.67 2.79
CA SER A 210 -6.12 -19.66 3.71
C SER A 210 -6.31 -18.23 3.19
N ARG A 211 -6.49 -18.07 1.88
CA ARG A 211 -6.61 -16.79 1.19
C ARG A 211 -5.40 -15.85 1.37
N VAL A 212 -4.26 -16.40 1.72
CA VAL A 212 -2.98 -15.69 1.69
C VAL A 212 -2.76 -15.13 0.27
N LEU A 213 -2.42 -13.86 0.16
CA LEU A 213 -2.26 -13.12 -1.11
C LEU A 213 -3.53 -13.03 -1.99
N ALA A 214 -4.70 -13.34 -1.46
CA ALA A 214 -5.95 -13.16 -2.19
C ALA A 214 -6.43 -11.71 -2.10
N LEU A 215 -7.21 -11.27 -3.10
CA LEU A 215 -7.97 -10.03 -3.02
C LEU A 215 -9.28 -10.25 -2.24
N MET A 216 -9.85 -9.16 -1.75
CA MET A 216 -11.23 -9.16 -1.21
C MET A 216 -12.21 -9.63 -2.28
N ARG A 217 -13.33 -10.18 -1.83
CA ARG A 217 -14.47 -10.54 -2.70
C ARG A 217 -15.43 -9.36 -2.83
N PRO A 218 -16.25 -9.30 -3.90
CA PRO A 218 -17.25 -8.23 -4.07
C PRO A 218 -18.14 -8.04 -2.84
N GLU A 219 -18.62 -9.14 -2.26
CA GLU A 219 -19.46 -9.15 -1.07
C GLU A 219 -18.75 -8.60 0.18
N GLU A 220 -17.44 -8.79 0.31
CA GLU A 220 -16.64 -8.23 1.41
C GLU A 220 -16.40 -6.73 1.23
N ILE A 221 -16.20 -6.27 -0.01
CA ILE A 221 -16.09 -4.85 -0.33
C ILE A 221 -17.41 -4.13 -0.02
N GLY A 222 -18.55 -4.71 -0.45
CA GLY A 222 -19.87 -4.15 -0.19
C GLY A 222 -20.28 -4.17 1.28
N ALA A 223 -19.67 -5.03 2.11
CA ALA A 223 -19.93 -5.12 3.55
C ALA A 223 -19.10 -4.14 4.40
N LEU A 224 -18.17 -3.39 3.81
CA LEU A 224 -17.40 -2.39 4.55
C LEU A 224 -18.29 -1.24 5.00
N ASP A 225 -18.15 -0.85 6.26
CA ASP A 225 -18.79 0.35 6.79
C ASP A 225 -18.13 1.61 6.18
N PRO A 226 -18.85 2.42 5.38
CA PRO A 226 -18.27 3.59 4.72
C PRO A 226 -17.81 4.68 5.70
N ALA A 227 -18.26 4.66 6.95
CA ALA A 227 -17.76 5.55 7.98
C ALA A 227 -16.34 5.17 8.44
N ILE A 228 -15.96 3.90 8.26
CA ILE A 228 -14.62 3.40 8.63
C ILE A 228 -13.74 3.24 7.39
N ALA A 229 -14.24 2.61 6.33
CA ALA A 229 -13.44 2.32 5.14
C ALA A 229 -14.09 2.91 3.88
N SER A 230 -13.59 4.04 3.40
CA SER A 230 -13.98 4.65 2.14
C SER A 230 -13.24 3.97 0.99
N VAL A 231 -13.95 3.21 0.17
CA VAL A 231 -13.36 2.53 -1.00
C VAL A 231 -13.21 3.50 -2.16
N GLN A 232 -12.07 3.44 -2.88
CA GLN A 232 -11.69 4.38 -3.93
C GLN A 232 -10.92 3.70 -5.08
N LEU A 233 -10.62 4.45 -6.15
CA LEU A 233 -10.12 3.97 -7.43
C LEU A 233 -8.62 3.61 -7.40
N HIS A 234 -8.27 2.42 -7.97
CA HIS A 234 -6.89 1.95 -8.14
C HIS A 234 -6.65 1.26 -9.50
N THR A 235 -7.37 1.65 -10.52
CA THR A 235 -7.50 1.02 -11.84
C THR A 235 -8.07 -0.42 -11.78
N HIS A 236 -8.58 -0.88 -12.92
CA HIS A 236 -9.16 -2.22 -12.98
C HIS A 236 -8.09 -3.32 -12.91
N ARG A 237 -7.01 -3.21 -13.69
CA ARG A 237 -5.97 -4.24 -13.84
C ARG A 237 -4.64 -3.88 -13.18
N HIS A 238 -4.66 -2.96 -12.21
CA HIS A 238 -3.46 -2.48 -11.50
C HIS A 238 -2.34 -2.05 -12.47
N ARG A 239 -2.69 -1.25 -13.50
CA ARG A 239 -1.74 -0.75 -14.50
C ARG A 239 -2.06 0.67 -14.94
N VAL A 240 -1.05 1.35 -15.49
CA VAL A 240 -1.13 2.73 -15.98
C VAL A 240 -0.73 2.77 -17.45
N PRO A 241 -1.65 2.48 -18.39
CA PRO A 241 -1.38 2.54 -19.82
C PRO A 241 -0.93 3.94 -20.27
N GLU A 242 -0.16 3.98 -21.36
CA GLU A 242 0.29 5.24 -21.96
C GLU A 242 -0.76 5.88 -22.88
N GLN A 243 -1.61 5.05 -23.43
CA GLN A 243 -2.69 5.47 -24.33
C GLN A 243 -3.89 5.96 -23.50
N ARG A 244 -4.37 7.17 -23.85
CA ARG A 244 -5.48 7.83 -23.15
C ARG A 244 -6.70 6.91 -23.02
N ASP A 245 -7.17 6.35 -24.13
CA ASP A 245 -8.41 5.57 -24.15
C ASP A 245 -8.30 4.27 -23.31
N LEU A 246 -7.10 3.67 -23.30
CA LEU A 246 -6.85 2.50 -22.45
C LEU A 246 -6.80 2.89 -20.96
N PHE A 247 -6.23 4.04 -20.63
CA PHE A 247 -6.18 4.53 -19.26
C PHE A 247 -7.58 4.90 -18.74
N LEU A 248 -8.37 5.63 -19.52
CA LEU A 248 -9.75 5.97 -19.16
C LEU A 248 -10.60 4.70 -19.00
N ARG A 249 -10.39 3.69 -19.84
CA ARG A 249 -11.04 2.38 -19.69
C ARG A 249 -10.67 1.69 -18.36
N GLU A 250 -9.40 1.76 -17.94
CA GLU A 250 -8.99 1.21 -16.62
C GLU A 250 -9.74 1.89 -15.47
N ILE A 251 -9.98 3.20 -15.54
CA ILE A 251 -10.75 3.94 -14.52
C ILE A 251 -12.23 3.56 -14.59
N GLU A 252 -12.83 3.53 -15.78
CA GLU A 252 -14.25 3.23 -15.97
C GLU A 252 -14.59 1.77 -15.59
N ASP A 253 -13.76 0.80 -16.04
CA ASP A 253 -13.93 -0.61 -15.66
C ASP A 253 -13.80 -0.78 -14.14
N ASN A 254 -12.87 -0.05 -13.48
CA ASN A 254 -12.71 -0.06 -12.04
C ASN A 254 -13.94 0.50 -11.32
N ARG A 255 -14.43 1.68 -11.76
CA ARG A 255 -15.62 2.34 -11.19
C ARG A 255 -16.85 1.46 -11.33
N ARG A 256 -17.06 0.85 -12.50
CA ARG A 256 -18.19 -0.07 -12.75
C ARG A 256 -18.13 -1.29 -11.84
N ALA A 257 -16.98 -1.95 -11.74
CA ALA A 257 -16.81 -3.10 -10.88
C ALA A 257 -17.02 -2.78 -9.39
N LEU A 258 -16.64 -1.59 -8.94
CA LEU A 258 -16.92 -1.13 -7.57
C LEU A 258 -18.41 -0.80 -7.38
N ALA A 259 -19.07 -0.24 -8.39
CA ALA A 259 -20.53 -0.03 -8.35
C ALA A 259 -21.28 -1.38 -8.28
N ASP A 260 -20.82 -2.40 -9.00
CA ASP A 260 -21.36 -3.76 -8.94
C ASP A 260 -21.16 -4.41 -7.55
N CYS A 261 -20.19 -3.92 -6.75
CA CYS A 261 -20.04 -4.27 -5.32
C CYS A 261 -21.00 -3.49 -4.40
N GLY A 262 -21.86 -2.63 -4.93
CA GLY A 262 -22.84 -1.84 -4.16
C GLY A 262 -22.38 -0.45 -3.76
N LEU A 263 -21.26 0.05 -4.28
CA LEU A 263 -20.75 1.38 -3.97
C LEU A 263 -21.35 2.45 -4.89
N ASP A 264 -21.55 3.67 -4.36
CA ASP A 264 -21.97 4.81 -5.17
C ASP A 264 -20.83 5.26 -6.12
N PRO A 265 -20.98 5.12 -7.45
CA PRO A 265 -19.95 5.49 -8.41
C PRO A 265 -19.62 7.00 -8.41
N GLN A 266 -20.53 7.86 -7.95
CA GLN A 266 -20.29 9.31 -7.84
C GLN A 266 -19.36 9.65 -6.68
N GLY A 267 -19.33 8.82 -5.64
CA GLY A 267 -18.40 8.94 -4.51
C GLY A 267 -16.98 8.48 -4.80
N LEU A 268 -16.72 7.81 -5.96
CA LEU A 268 -15.41 7.29 -6.35
C LEU A 268 -14.58 8.39 -7.03
N THR A 269 -14.07 9.34 -6.25
CA THR A 269 -13.39 10.55 -6.74
C THR A 269 -11.92 10.66 -6.31
N HIS A 270 -11.44 9.75 -5.49
CA HIS A 270 -10.03 9.68 -5.11
C HIS A 270 -9.32 8.56 -5.86
N PHE A 271 -8.07 8.76 -6.21
CA PHE A 271 -7.29 7.84 -7.04
C PHE A 271 -5.91 7.54 -6.43
N CYS A 272 -5.48 6.30 -6.51
CA CYS A 272 -4.10 5.92 -6.23
C CYS A 272 -3.44 5.40 -7.51
N TYR A 273 -2.24 5.90 -7.81
CA TYR A 273 -1.48 5.44 -8.98
C TYR A 273 -0.87 4.05 -8.73
N PRO A 274 -1.28 3.02 -9.50
CA PRO A 274 -0.66 1.70 -9.40
C PRO A 274 0.87 1.77 -9.51
N SER A 275 1.55 1.12 -8.57
CA SER A 275 3.03 1.11 -8.48
C SER A 275 3.66 2.51 -8.41
N GLY A 276 2.90 3.55 -8.06
CA GLY A 276 3.35 4.94 -8.04
C GLY A 276 3.62 5.56 -9.41
N VAL A 277 3.27 4.87 -10.50
CA VAL A 277 3.55 5.35 -11.88
C VAL A 277 2.63 6.51 -12.22
N HIS A 278 3.18 7.71 -12.24
CA HIS A 278 2.46 8.93 -12.63
C HIS A 278 3.21 9.72 -13.69
N ARG A 279 2.48 10.44 -14.52
CA ARG A 279 3.00 11.25 -15.63
C ARG A 279 2.11 12.48 -15.81
N PRO A 280 2.66 13.64 -16.24
CA PRO A 280 1.85 14.84 -16.47
C PRO A 280 0.65 14.64 -17.40
N ALA A 281 0.78 13.78 -18.41
CA ALA A 281 -0.30 13.46 -19.35
C ALA A 281 -1.54 12.83 -18.70
N LEU A 282 -1.41 12.17 -17.53
CA LEU A 282 -2.53 11.55 -16.83
C LEU A 282 -3.43 12.55 -16.10
N LEU A 283 -2.90 13.74 -15.76
CA LEU A 283 -3.64 14.70 -14.94
C LEU A 283 -4.94 15.20 -15.61
N PRO A 284 -4.94 15.63 -16.86
CA PRO A 284 -6.19 16.02 -17.53
C PRO A 284 -7.14 14.83 -17.73
N TRP A 285 -6.64 13.61 -17.95
CA TRP A 285 -7.48 12.43 -18.12
C TRP A 285 -8.15 12.00 -16.81
N LEU A 286 -7.46 12.13 -15.67
CA LEU A 286 -8.07 11.89 -14.36
C LEU A 286 -9.13 12.93 -14.03
N ALA A 287 -8.86 14.21 -14.33
CA ALA A 287 -9.85 15.29 -14.15
C ALA A 287 -11.10 15.05 -15.02
N GLU A 288 -10.93 14.66 -16.28
CA GLU A 288 -12.02 14.26 -17.19
C GLU A 288 -12.83 13.08 -16.63
N ALA A 289 -12.16 12.10 -16.01
CA ALA A 289 -12.83 10.97 -15.35
C ALA A 289 -13.47 11.32 -14.00
N GLY A 290 -13.53 12.62 -13.61
CA GLY A 290 -14.15 13.09 -12.38
C GLY A 290 -13.31 12.82 -11.12
N VAL A 291 -12.02 12.54 -11.26
CA VAL A 291 -11.12 12.36 -10.12
C VAL A 291 -10.71 13.72 -9.57
N THR A 292 -10.87 13.92 -8.27
CA THR A 292 -10.59 15.19 -7.58
C THR A 292 -9.31 15.20 -6.77
N SER A 293 -8.78 14.02 -6.41
CA SER A 293 -7.46 13.87 -5.81
C SER A 293 -6.76 12.59 -6.23
N GLY A 294 -5.43 12.63 -6.29
CA GLY A 294 -4.58 11.48 -6.58
C GLY A 294 -3.41 11.40 -5.61
N VAL A 295 -3.08 10.19 -5.16
CA VAL A 295 -1.97 9.94 -4.25
C VAL A 295 -0.87 9.15 -4.95
N THR A 296 0.39 9.56 -4.73
CA THR A 296 1.59 8.93 -5.29
C THR A 296 2.33 8.10 -4.24
N THR A 297 3.46 7.53 -4.63
CA THR A 297 4.43 6.91 -3.70
C THR A 297 5.59 7.84 -3.35
N ASP A 298 5.56 9.09 -3.82
CA ASP A 298 6.58 10.08 -3.49
C ASP A 298 6.52 10.40 -2.00
N PRO A 299 7.66 10.32 -1.28
CA PRO A 299 7.66 10.50 0.15
C PRO A 299 7.50 11.97 0.54
N GLY A 300 6.50 12.27 1.37
CA GLY A 300 6.27 13.65 1.80
C GLY A 300 5.00 13.83 2.63
N LEU A 301 4.77 15.09 3.03
CA LEU A 301 3.53 15.53 3.65
C LEU A 301 2.79 16.43 2.66
N ALA A 302 1.51 16.15 2.44
CA ALA A 302 0.68 16.93 1.52
C ALA A 302 0.46 18.35 2.04
N SER A 303 0.53 19.33 1.13
CA SER A 303 0.27 20.76 1.39
C SER A 303 -0.52 21.36 0.23
N THR A 304 -0.97 22.60 0.40
CA THR A 304 -1.65 23.37 -0.67
C THR A 304 -0.76 23.70 -1.86
N GLU A 305 0.56 23.48 -1.75
CA GLU A 305 1.53 23.68 -2.84
C GLU A 305 1.55 22.51 -3.83
N HIS A 306 1.05 21.32 -3.42
CA HIS A 306 1.00 20.14 -4.29
C HIS A 306 -0.21 20.18 -5.21
N HIS A 307 -0.03 19.67 -6.44
CA HIS A 307 -1.14 19.44 -7.34
C HIS A 307 -2.11 18.42 -6.70
N PRO A 308 -3.43 18.65 -6.69
CA PRO A 308 -4.38 17.75 -6.02
C PRO A 308 -4.33 16.29 -6.49
N LEU A 309 -3.94 16.06 -7.73
CA LEU A 309 -3.77 14.72 -8.31
C LEU A 309 -2.37 14.11 -8.11
N LEU A 310 -1.46 14.77 -7.37
CA LEU A 310 -0.08 14.32 -7.13
C LEU A 310 0.30 14.52 -5.66
N LEU A 311 -0.51 13.98 -4.76
CA LEU A 311 -0.29 14.14 -3.32
C LEU A 311 0.75 13.13 -2.83
N PRO A 312 1.80 13.58 -2.13
CA PRO A 312 2.80 12.69 -1.57
C PRO A 312 2.25 11.89 -0.39
N ARG A 313 2.81 10.69 -0.17
CA ARG A 313 2.48 9.82 0.95
C ARG A 313 3.74 9.37 1.68
N PHE A 314 3.58 8.83 2.86
CA PHE A 314 4.58 8.03 3.53
C PHE A 314 4.11 6.58 3.60
N ILE A 315 4.88 5.68 2.96
CA ILE A 315 4.62 4.25 3.00
C ILE A 315 5.29 3.69 4.25
N ASP A 316 4.50 3.32 5.26
CA ASP A 316 4.99 2.61 6.44
C ASP A 316 5.08 1.11 6.16
N THR A 317 6.18 0.50 6.54
CA THR A 317 6.52 -0.89 6.20
C THR A 317 7.06 -1.62 7.42
N GLY A 318 7.12 -2.95 7.37
CA GLY A 318 7.76 -3.75 8.42
C GLY A 318 9.26 -3.44 8.63
N MET A 319 9.89 -2.73 7.69
CA MET A 319 11.28 -2.28 7.81
C MET A 319 11.43 -0.89 8.43
N THR A 320 10.35 -0.13 8.57
CA THR A 320 10.34 1.22 9.15
C THR A 320 10.55 1.13 10.66
N SER A 321 11.60 1.75 11.17
CA SER A 321 11.82 1.83 12.61
C SER A 321 10.83 2.79 13.28
N GLU A 322 10.63 2.64 14.59
CA GLU A 322 9.79 3.55 15.37
C GLU A 322 10.22 5.00 15.21
N VAL A 323 11.51 5.27 15.39
CA VAL A 323 12.03 6.65 15.29
C VAL A 323 11.92 7.21 13.87
N GLU A 324 11.97 6.37 12.83
CA GLU A 324 11.72 6.81 11.46
C GLU A 324 10.26 7.16 11.24
N PHE A 325 9.34 6.34 11.77
CA PHE A 325 7.91 6.63 11.75
C PHE A 325 7.59 7.94 12.47
N GLU A 326 8.11 8.11 13.69
CA GLU A 326 7.98 9.36 14.46
C GLU A 326 8.53 10.57 13.69
N GLY A 327 9.68 10.39 13.02
CA GLY A 327 10.30 11.42 12.17
C GLY A 327 9.41 11.85 10.99
N TRP A 328 8.66 10.91 10.39
CA TRP A 328 7.65 11.22 9.37
C TRP A 328 6.42 11.86 10.00
N ALA A 329 5.92 11.33 11.10
CA ALA A 329 4.75 11.85 11.78
C ALA A 329 4.92 13.33 12.20
N CYS A 330 6.08 13.68 12.75
CA CYS A 330 6.40 15.06 13.14
C CYS A 330 6.81 15.97 11.95
N GLY A 331 7.07 15.39 10.76
CA GLY A 331 7.47 16.11 9.55
C GLY A 331 8.97 16.33 9.38
N LEU A 332 9.80 15.98 10.36
CA LEU A 332 11.25 16.21 10.28
C LEU A 332 11.89 15.42 9.13
N ARG A 333 11.41 14.20 8.89
CA ARG A 333 11.90 13.32 7.81
C ARG A 333 11.73 13.94 6.42
N HIS A 334 10.71 14.77 6.21
CA HIS A 334 10.49 15.48 4.96
C HIS A 334 11.71 16.37 4.58
N PHE A 335 12.30 17.07 5.54
CA PHE A 335 13.48 17.91 5.29
C PHE A 335 14.73 17.08 5.01
N ILE A 336 14.93 15.98 5.75
CA ILE A 336 16.09 15.10 5.58
C ILE A 336 16.08 14.42 4.21
N SER A 337 14.90 14.00 3.71
CA SER A 337 14.79 13.37 2.39
C SER A 337 15.09 14.34 1.25
N ARG A 338 14.64 15.60 1.34
CA ARG A 338 14.92 16.62 0.32
C ARG A 338 16.41 17.00 0.27
N ALA A 339 17.07 17.10 1.42
CA ALA A 339 18.50 17.37 1.47
C ALA A 339 19.34 16.28 0.81
N ALA A 340 18.92 15.01 0.93
CA ALA A 340 19.59 13.88 0.29
C ALA A 340 19.34 13.79 -1.23
N GLY A 341 18.19 14.27 -1.72
CA GLY A 341 17.85 14.29 -3.15
C GLY A 341 18.41 15.51 -3.89
N ALA A 342 18.78 16.58 -3.20
CA ALA A 342 19.42 17.74 -3.80
C ALA A 342 20.94 17.55 -4.08
N SER A 343 21.47 16.36 -3.71
CA SER A 343 22.89 16.00 -3.89
C SER A 343 23.11 14.94 -4.98
N GLN A 344 22.11 14.69 -5.81
CA GLN A 344 22.18 13.90 -7.04
C GLN A 344 21.75 14.77 -8.23
#